data_997cad0479b6612fe9eea4946a59a852
#
_entry.id   997cad0479b6612fe9eea4946a59a852
#
_cell.length_a   1.000
_cell.length_b   1.000
_cell.length_c   1.000
_cell.angle_alpha   90.00
_cell.angle_beta   90.00
_cell.angle_gamma   90.00
#
_symmetry.space_group_name_H-M   'P 1'
#
loop_
_entity.id
_entity.type
_entity.pdbx_description
1 polymer ?
#
loop_
_entity_poly.entity_id
_entity_poly.type
_entity_poly.pdbx_seq_one_letter_code
_entity_poly.pdbx_strand_id
1 'polypeptide(L)'
;MALARCFYACKNSTACFHQICMTQSSGDQKESFQETKARRDRSPAEQFAPLETTFRRRLLVGVGSATLVAVGADFLGITSFLLGLSPETSRNLKLDVVYPIGGYNRCIDTNEGFEFIYPASWVGDQRLLYRAAERKEFERSLDPPPLHNNAKSRNINEPVVAFGPPGTNGELNVSVIVSPVPLDFKIEEFGGPKEVGEAIVRTITGSGKRPEVKGTLVESTLREDSIRNVNYYKLEFRVESPSFRRHNVAVCCARSGKLYTLNAQAPESAWPRVKLDFQRIAESFSLTS
;
A
#
# COMPACT_ATOMS: atom_id res chain seq x y z
N MET A 1 6.63 -4.21 13.38
CA MET A 1 6.28 -3.41 14.59
C MET A 1 7.33 -2.35 14.99
N ALA A 2 8.32 -2.03 14.19
CA ALA A 2 9.36 -1.04 14.53
C ALA A 2 9.28 0.29 13.76
N LEU A 3 8.45 0.40 12.73
CA LEU A 3 8.37 1.61 11.90
C LEU A 3 7.24 2.59 12.26
N ALA A 4 6.31 2.19 13.14
CA ALA A 4 5.20 3.07 13.57
C ALA A 4 5.53 3.94 14.79
N ARG A 5 6.72 3.84 15.38
CA ARG A 5 7.13 4.64 16.58
C ARG A 5 8.00 5.85 16.28
N CYS A 6 8.42 6.09 15.04
CA CYS A 6 9.31 7.22 14.71
C CYS A 6 8.58 8.52 14.33
N PHE A 7 7.27 8.57 14.20
CA PHE A 7 6.56 9.79 13.77
C PHE A 7 5.91 10.60 14.90
N TYR A 8 6.04 10.20 16.19
CA TYR A 8 5.39 10.92 17.30
C TYR A 8 6.37 11.60 18.30
N ALA A 9 7.66 11.66 17.97
CA ALA A 9 8.67 12.23 18.89
C ALA A 9 9.37 13.50 18.36
N CYS A 10 8.69 14.30 17.54
CA CYS A 10 9.26 15.58 17.07
C CYS A 10 8.32 16.77 17.25
N LYS A 11 7.69 16.88 18.44
CA LYS A 11 7.12 18.13 18.94
C LYS A 11 7.54 18.27 20.41
N ASN A 12 8.62 18.93 20.63
CA ASN A 12 9.12 19.67 21.80
C ASN A 12 10.61 19.41 22.00
N SER A 13 11.44 20.15 21.28
CA SER A 13 12.78 20.48 21.73
C SER A 13 13.27 21.74 21.01
N THR A 14 12.68 22.86 21.39
CA THR A 14 13.32 24.16 21.37
C THR A 14 14.09 24.24 22.68
N ALA A 15 15.39 23.92 22.68
CA ALA A 15 16.40 24.37 23.60
C ALA A 15 17.55 23.36 23.68
N CYS A 16 18.58 23.58 22.91
CA CYS A 16 19.98 23.25 23.26
C CYS A 16 20.93 23.80 22.17
N PHE A 17 20.87 25.10 21.98
CA PHE A 17 21.98 25.87 21.46
C PHE A 17 22.45 26.75 22.65
N HIS A 18 23.42 26.30 23.37
CA HIS A 18 24.44 27.10 24.09
C HIS A 18 25.17 26.20 25.08
N GLN A 19 26.37 25.86 24.76
CA GLN A 19 27.52 26.03 25.63
C GLN A 19 28.74 25.33 25.05
N ILE A 20 29.44 26.08 24.20
CA ILE A 20 30.87 25.80 24.04
C ILE A 20 31.51 26.45 25.24
N CYS A 21 31.87 25.66 26.25
CA CYS A 21 32.68 26.06 27.35
C CYS A 21 34.08 26.44 26.86
N MET A 22 34.40 27.71 26.91
CA MET A 22 35.78 28.20 26.88
C MET A 22 36.41 27.89 28.22
N THR A 23 37.20 26.84 28.33
CA THR A 23 38.20 26.69 29.40
C THR A 23 39.43 27.44 28.94
N GLN A 24 39.64 28.62 29.54
CA GLN A 24 40.94 29.27 29.56
C GLN A 24 41.85 28.46 30.50
N SER A 25 42.84 27.79 29.93
CA SER A 25 43.98 27.29 30.68
C SER A 25 45.15 28.26 30.44
N SER A 26 45.48 28.98 31.48
CA SER A 26 46.70 29.78 31.59
C SER A 26 47.88 28.83 31.83
N GLY A 27 48.72 28.65 30.82
CA GLY A 27 49.98 27.90 30.93
C GLY A 27 50.70 27.88 29.58
N ASP A 28 51.90 28.47 29.58
CA ASP A 28 52.96 28.37 28.63
C ASP A 28 53.03 29.31 27.44
N GLN A 29 53.55 30.50 27.74
CA GLN A 29 54.10 31.46 26.75
C GLN A 29 55.36 30.97 25.98
N LYS A 30 55.87 29.76 26.19
CA LYS A 30 57.08 29.28 25.49
C LYS A 30 56.82 28.47 24.24
N GLU A 31 55.68 27.85 24.09
CA GLU A 31 55.35 27.08 22.87
C GLU A 31 54.86 27.94 21.70
N SER A 32 54.33 29.14 21.97
CA SER A 32 53.78 30.01 20.92
C SER A 32 54.81 30.57 19.95
N PHE A 33 56.10 30.68 20.37
CA PHE A 33 57.17 31.26 19.53
C PHE A 33 57.77 30.28 18.53
N GLN A 34 57.75 28.97 18.80
CA GLN A 34 58.17 27.95 17.87
C GLN A 34 57.08 27.59 16.81
N GLU A 35 55.80 27.63 17.23
CA GLU A 35 54.68 27.36 16.36
C GLU A 35 54.44 28.45 15.30
N THR A 36 54.69 29.72 15.66
CA THR A 36 54.62 30.83 14.73
C THR A 36 55.77 30.83 13.70
N LYS A 37 56.95 30.31 14.06
CA LYS A 37 58.09 30.23 13.12
C LYS A 37 57.93 29.07 12.14
N ALA A 38 57.42 27.92 12.57
CA ALA A 38 57.09 26.78 11.73
C ALA A 38 55.91 27.06 10.75
N ARG A 39 55.04 28.00 11.07
CA ARG A 39 53.93 28.40 10.26
C ARG A 39 54.28 29.34 9.09
N ARG A 40 55.43 30.08 9.21
CA ARG A 40 55.89 31.00 8.18
C ARG A 40 56.60 30.32 7.01
N ASP A 41 57.15 29.15 7.22
CA ASP A 41 57.91 28.42 6.18
C ASP A 41 57.09 27.43 5.38
N ARG A 42 55.79 27.23 5.70
CA ARG A 42 54.90 26.39 4.95
C ARG A 42 54.30 27.14 3.75
N SER A 43 54.34 26.53 2.59
CA SER A 43 53.67 27.06 1.40
C SER A 43 52.18 27.27 1.66
N PRO A 44 51.51 28.25 1.04
CA PRO A 44 50.09 28.46 1.21
C PRO A 44 49.27 27.18 0.97
N ALA A 45 49.68 26.33 0.03
CA ALA A 45 49.06 25.05 -0.27
C ALA A 45 49.12 24.06 0.90
N GLU A 46 50.26 24.02 1.64
CA GLU A 46 50.40 23.15 2.81
C GLU A 46 49.65 23.65 4.02
N GLN A 47 49.49 24.99 4.17
CA GLN A 47 48.73 25.56 5.25
C GLN A 47 47.23 25.26 5.13
N PHE A 48 46.71 25.16 3.91
CA PHE A 48 45.30 24.91 3.65
C PHE A 48 44.95 23.40 3.37
N ALA A 49 45.96 22.54 3.30
CA ALA A 49 45.77 21.10 3.08
C ALA A 49 44.79 20.44 4.12
N PRO A 50 44.84 20.75 5.42
CA PRO A 50 43.90 20.21 6.40
C PRO A 50 42.46 20.70 6.17
N LEU A 51 42.25 21.90 5.65
CA LEU A 51 40.94 22.45 5.32
C LEU A 51 40.36 21.76 4.10
N GLU A 52 41.19 21.47 3.08
CA GLU A 52 40.79 20.78 1.88
C GLU A 52 40.27 19.36 2.17
N THR A 53 40.97 18.59 2.97
CA THR A 53 40.55 17.25 3.38
C THR A 53 39.28 17.27 4.20
N THR A 54 39.13 18.21 5.11
CA THR A 54 37.93 18.38 5.92
C THR A 54 36.73 18.81 5.07
N PHE A 55 36.94 19.70 4.10
CA PHE A 55 35.91 20.17 3.19
C PHE A 55 35.45 19.03 2.27
N ARG A 56 36.35 18.27 1.66
CA ARG A 56 36.03 17.11 0.83
C ARG A 56 35.22 16.06 1.60
N ARG A 57 35.65 15.74 2.83
CA ARG A 57 34.92 14.79 3.68
C ARG A 57 33.50 15.29 4.02
N ARG A 58 33.36 16.55 4.39
CA ARG A 58 32.04 17.14 4.68
C ARG A 58 31.15 17.18 3.44
N LEU A 59 31.71 17.51 2.29
CA LEU A 59 30.99 17.51 1.02
C LEU A 59 30.50 16.08 0.66
N LEU A 60 31.36 15.06 0.77
CA LEU A 60 31.00 13.68 0.50
C LEU A 60 29.92 13.17 1.44
N VAL A 61 30.02 13.49 2.74
CA VAL A 61 29.00 13.13 3.74
C VAL A 61 27.70 13.88 3.43
N GLY A 62 27.78 15.16 3.12
CA GLY A 62 26.61 15.99 2.82
C GLY A 62 25.88 15.51 1.54
N VAL A 63 26.63 15.26 0.46
CA VAL A 63 26.05 14.74 -0.79
C VAL A 63 25.51 13.32 -0.57
N GLY A 64 26.25 12.45 0.13
CA GLY A 64 25.80 11.10 0.41
C GLY A 64 24.49 11.07 1.23
N SER A 65 24.40 11.90 2.28
CA SER A 65 23.19 11.96 3.10
C SER A 65 22.01 12.57 2.33
N ALA A 66 22.23 13.61 1.53
CA ALA A 66 21.19 14.20 0.69
C ALA A 66 20.66 13.20 -0.35
N THR A 67 21.55 12.40 -0.96
CA THR A 67 21.17 11.36 -1.91
C THR A 67 20.33 10.26 -1.23
N LEU A 68 20.73 9.80 -0.03
CA LEU A 68 19.96 8.81 0.72
C LEU A 68 18.57 9.31 1.09
N VAL A 69 18.46 10.58 1.49
CA VAL A 69 17.15 11.19 1.79
C VAL A 69 16.31 11.33 0.52
N ALA A 70 16.90 11.77 -0.59
CA ALA A 70 16.19 11.93 -1.85
C ALA A 70 15.64 10.60 -2.38
N VAL A 71 16.44 9.53 -2.31
CA VAL A 71 16.02 8.18 -2.71
C VAL A 71 14.97 7.63 -1.74
N GLY A 72 15.16 7.77 -0.42
CA GLY A 72 14.22 7.26 0.58
C GLY A 72 12.88 8.01 0.60
N ALA A 73 12.85 9.28 0.18
CA ALA A 73 11.63 10.08 0.08
C ALA A 73 10.95 10.00 -1.30
N ASP A 74 11.46 9.18 -2.23
CA ASP A 74 10.99 9.12 -3.63
C ASP A 74 10.92 10.49 -4.30
N PHE A 75 11.94 11.32 -4.04
CA PHE A 75 11.97 12.68 -4.55
C PHE A 75 11.93 12.68 -6.08
N LEU A 76 10.95 13.38 -6.65
CA LEU A 76 10.65 13.41 -8.10
C LEU A 76 10.36 12.03 -8.73
N GLY A 77 9.98 11.03 -7.95
CA GLY A 77 9.69 9.68 -8.46
C GLY A 77 10.93 8.88 -8.88
N ILE A 78 12.14 9.31 -8.45
CA ILE A 78 13.39 8.65 -8.84
C ILE A 78 13.43 7.21 -8.33
N THR A 79 13.01 6.98 -7.09
CA THR A 79 12.99 5.63 -6.50
C THR A 79 11.98 4.75 -7.21
N SER A 80 10.78 5.24 -7.44
CA SER A 80 9.74 4.54 -8.21
C SER A 80 10.19 4.21 -9.63
N PHE A 81 10.90 5.14 -10.29
CA PHE A 81 11.48 4.90 -11.62
C PHE A 81 12.56 3.80 -11.61
N LEU A 82 13.51 3.89 -10.68
CA LEU A 82 14.60 2.88 -10.54
C LEU A 82 14.04 1.49 -10.20
N LEU A 83 13.04 1.41 -9.32
CA LEU A 83 12.35 0.17 -8.99
C LEU A 83 11.57 -0.38 -10.18
N GLY A 84 11.05 0.47 -11.04
CA GLY A 84 10.39 0.11 -12.29
C GLY A 84 11.31 -0.56 -13.32
N LEU A 85 12.63 -0.33 -13.26
CA LEU A 85 13.61 -1.00 -14.12
C LEU A 85 13.83 -2.47 -13.72
N SER A 86 13.53 -2.83 -12.46
CA SER A 86 13.67 -4.20 -11.92
C SER A 86 12.43 -4.58 -11.10
N PRO A 87 11.28 -4.79 -11.74
CA PRO A 87 10.01 -5.01 -11.05
C PRO A 87 10.00 -6.29 -10.20
N GLU A 88 10.72 -7.32 -10.61
CA GLU A 88 10.83 -8.57 -9.84
C GLU A 88 11.59 -8.37 -8.52
N THR A 89 12.68 -7.63 -8.54
CA THR A 89 13.45 -7.30 -7.34
C THR A 89 12.60 -6.47 -6.38
N SER A 90 11.86 -5.52 -6.91
CA SER A 90 10.96 -4.66 -6.13
C SER A 90 9.84 -5.46 -5.47
N ARG A 91 9.28 -6.45 -6.17
CA ARG A 91 8.29 -7.40 -5.64
C ARG A 91 8.86 -8.26 -4.52
N ASN A 92 10.02 -8.86 -4.73
CA ASN A 92 10.67 -9.73 -3.74
C ASN A 92 10.99 -8.98 -2.45
N LEU A 93 11.41 -7.74 -2.55
CA LEU A 93 11.70 -6.86 -1.42
C LEU A 93 10.44 -6.16 -0.86
N LYS A 94 9.26 -6.37 -1.46
CA LYS A 94 7.99 -5.71 -1.11
C LYS A 94 8.05 -4.18 -1.11
N LEU A 95 8.95 -3.61 -1.90
CA LEU A 95 9.12 -2.15 -2.00
C LEU A 95 7.97 -1.50 -2.78
N ASP A 96 7.33 -2.23 -3.66
CA ASP A 96 6.14 -1.84 -4.43
C ASP A 96 4.86 -1.62 -3.59
N VAL A 97 4.90 -1.97 -2.30
CA VAL A 97 3.86 -1.58 -1.33
C VAL A 97 3.99 -0.10 -0.92
N VAL A 98 5.22 0.43 -0.91
CA VAL A 98 5.52 1.78 -0.43
C VAL A 98 5.76 2.73 -1.61
N TYR A 99 6.48 2.27 -2.62
CA TYR A 99 6.85 3.05 -3.79
C TYR A 99 6.04 2.60 -5.01
N PRO A 100 5.29 3.50 -5.65
CA PRO A 100 4.47 3.14 -6.80
C PRO A 100 5.33 2.71 -7.99
N ILE A 101 5.02 1.58 -8.58
CA ILE A 101 5.67 1.08 -9.79
C ILE A 101 4.70 1.19 -10.96
N GLY A 102 5.09 1.91 -12.01
CA GLY A 102 4.23 2.12 -13.18
C GLY A 102 2.90 2.81 -12.85
N GLY A 103 2.86 3.62 -11.77
CA GLY A 103 1.66 4.33 -11.32
C GLY A 103 0.73 3.51 -10.41
N TYR A 104 1.16 2.33 -9.95
CA TYR A 104 0.38 1.45 -9.08
C TYR A 104 1.14 1.12 -7.80
N ASN A 105 0.44 1.07 -6.68
CA ASN A 105 0.89 0.50 -5.42
C ASN A 105 0.36 -0.94 -5.29
N ARG A 106 1.06 -1.79 -4.53
CA ARG A 106 0.58 -3.12 -4.19
C ARG A 106 -0.03 -3.15 -2.78
N CYS A 107 -1.24 -3.68 -2.70
CA CYS A 107 -1.87 -4.07 -1.45
C CYS A 107 -1.54 -5.53 -1.17
N ILE A 108 -1.03 -5.82 0.03
CA ILE A 108 -0.79 -7.18 0.52
C ILE A 108 -1.51 -7.32 1.85
N ASP A 109 -2.49 -8.21 1.93
CA ASP A 109 -3.11 -8.59 3.20
C ASP A 109 -2.60 -9.97 3.62
N THR A 110 -1.69 -9.97 4.61
CA THR A 110 -1.09 -11.20 5.14
C THR A 110 -2.01 -11.98 6.07
N ASN A 111 -3.08 -11.37 6.60
CA ASN A 111 -4.02 -12.04 7.49
C ASN A 111 -5.05 -12.85 6.67
N GLU A 112 -5.55 -12.26 5.61
CA GLU A 112 -6.50 -12.92 4.73
C GLU A 112 -5.80 -13.69 3.60
N GLY A 113 -4.54 -13.37 3.28
CA GLY A 113 -3.71 -14.11 2.34
C GLY A 113 -3.96 -13.76 0.88
N PHE A 114 -4.10 -12.47 0.54
CA PHE A 114 -4.24 -12.01 -0.85
C PHE A 114 -3.40 -10.77 -1.15
N GLU A 115 -3.18 -10.53 -2.41
CA GLU A 115 -2.53 -9.32 -2.93
C GLU A 115 -3.14 -8.85 -4.25
N PHE A 116 -3.06 -7.56 -4.52
CA PHE A 116 -3.41 -6.93 -5.80
C PHE A 116 -2.79 -5.54 -5.92
N ILE A 117 -2.76 -4.98 -7.13
CA ILE A 117 -2.32 -3.60 -7.37
C ILE A 117 -3.52 -2.65 -7.47
N TYR A 118 -3.28 -1.38 -7.12
CA TYR A 118 -4.27 -0.31 -7.27
C TYR A 118 -3.57 1.00 -7.66
N PRO A 119 -4.24 1.95 -8.33
CA PRO A 119 -3.64 3.22 -8.74
C PRO A 119 -3.05 3.97 -7.54
N ALA A 120 -1.81 4.47 -7.69
CA ALA A 120 -1.10 5.16 -6.60
C ALA A 120 -1.80 6.44 -6.11
N SER A 121 -2.67 7.03 -6.94
CA SER A 121 -3.48 8.19 -6.58
C SER A 121 -4.70 7.85 -5.71
N TRP A 122 -5.02 6.56 -5.53
CA TRP A 122 -6.16 6.13 -4.73
C TRP A 122 -5.78 5.97 -3.27
N VAL A 123 -6.76 6.18 -2.40
CA VAL A 123 -6.59 6.07 -0.94
C VAL A 123 -7.47 4.95 -0.39
N GLY A 124 -6.99 4.32 0.68
CA GLY A 124 -7.76 3.29 1.40
C GLY A 124 -8.90 3.90 2.21
N ASP A 125 -10.01 3.18 2.33
CA ASP A 125 -11.11 3.56 3.21
C ASP A 125 -10.67 3.49 4.68
N GLN A 126 -10.52 4.66 5.28
CA GLN A 126 -10.08 4.79 6.67
C GLN A 126 -11.04 4.13 7.67
N ARG A 127 -12.34 4.10 7.38
CA ARG A 127 -13.32 3.45 8.26
C ARG A 127 -13.10 1.95 8.37
N LEU A 128 -12.73 1.31 7.25
CA LEU A 128 -12.38 -0.11 7.24
C LEU A 128 -11.08 -0.36 8.01
N LEU A 129 -10.08 0.52 7.83
CA LEU A 129 -8.80 0.42 8.53
C LEU A 129 -8.96 0.59 10.05
N TYR A 130 -9.75 1.56 10.50
CA TYR A 130 -10.05 1.74 11.93
C TYR A 130 -10.77 0.52 12.51
N ARG A 131 -11.80 0.00 11.85
CA ARG A 131 -12.51 -1.20 12.31
C ARG A 131 -11.61 -2.45 12.35
N ALA A 132 -10.69 -2.58 11.41
CA ALA A 132 -9.71 -3.67 11.42
C ALA A 132 -8.71 -3.51 12.57
N ALA A 133 -8.29 -2.29 12.89
CA ALA A 133 -7.41 -2.00 14.02
C ALA A 133 -8.10 -2.29 15.36
N GLU A 134 -9.32 -1.82 15.56
CA GLU A 134 -10.13 -2.08 16.76
C GLU A 134 -10.33 -3.60 17.00
N ARG A 135 -10.59 -4.37 15.94
CA ARG A 135 -10.70 -5.84 16.06
C ARG A 135 -9.40 -6.49 16.52
N LYS A 136 -8.27 -6.09 15.96
CA LYS A 136 -6.95 -6.61 16.37
C LYS A 136 -6.59 -6.22 17.80
N GLU A 137 -6.99 -5.04 18.22
CA GLU A 137 -6.79 -4.59 19.59
C GLU A 137 -7.64 -5.42 20.57
N PHE A 138 -8.90 -5.65 20.23
CA PHE A 138 -9.79 -6.52 21.00
C PHE A 138 -9.28 -7.97 21.09
N GLU A 139 -8.79 -8.54 19.99
CA GLU A 139 -8.20 -9.89 19.96
C GLU A 139 -6.92 -10.01 20.81
N ARG A 140 -6.22 -8.90 21.02
CA ARG A 140 -5.00 -8.82 21.85
C ARG A 140 -5.29 -8.47 23.30
N SER A 141 -6.47 -7.95 23.59
CA SER A 141 -6.87 -7.60 24.94
C SER A 141 -6.97 -8.87 25.79
N LEU A 142 -6.39 -8.79 26.98
CA LEU A 142 -6.52 -9.83 28.01
C LEU A 142 -7.80 -9.64 28.83
N ASP A 143 -8.61 -8.64 28.52
CA ASP A 143 -9.85 -8.39 29.21
C ASP A 143 -10.88 -9.49 28.91
N PRO A 144 -11.67 -9.93 29.90
CA PRO A 144 -12.71 -10.91 29.66
C PRO A 144 -13.70 -10.37 28.63
N PRO A 145 -14.20 -11.23 27.72
CA PRO A 145 -15.15 -10.81 26.70
C PRO A 145 -16.37 -10.15 27.36
N PRO A 146 -16.87 -9.04 26.82
CA PRO A 146 -18.02 -8.35 27.37
C PRO A 146 -19.23 -9.30 27.43
N LEU A 147 -19.87 -9.34 28.57
CA LEU A 147 -21.03 -10.23 28.86
C LEU A 147 -22.25 -9.97 27.95
N HIS A 148 -22.25 -8.86 27.22
CA HIS A 148 -23.25 -8.59 26.19
C HIS A 148 -22.66 -8.91 24.82
N ASN A 149 -23.39 -9.75 24.06
CA ASN A 149 -23.10 -10.20 22.68
C ASN A 149 -23.06 -9.08 21.63
N ASN A 150 -22.46 -7.92 21.97
CA ASN A 150 -22.14 -6.84 21.05
C ASN A 150 -20.77 -7.03 20.38
N ALA A 151 -20.19 -8.23 20.42
CA ALA A 151 -19.18 -8.57 19.43
C ALA A 151 -19.86 -8.41 18.06
N LYS A 152 -19.69 -7.24 17.43
CA LYS A 152 -20.21 -6.97 16.09
C LYS A 152 -19.65 -8.04 15.18
N SER A 153 -20.44 -9.13 15.01
CA SER A 153 -20.16 -10.17 14.05
C SER A 153 -19.84 -9.49 12.73
N ARG A 154 -18.70 -9.82 12.14
CA ARG A 154 -18.32 -9.29 10.83
C ARG A 154 -19.51 -9.50 9.91
N ASN A 155 -20.01 -8.41 9.34
CA ASN A 155 -21.03 -8.54 8.32
C ASN A 155 -20.38 -9.30 7.15
N ILE A 156 -20.86 -10.49 6.82
CA ILE A 156 -20.26 -11.41 5.82
C ILE A 156 -20.01 -10.69 4.48
N ASN A 157 -20.75 -9.62 4.23
CA ASN A 157 -20.66 -8.82 3.00
C ASN A 157 -19.82 -7.53 3.17
N GLU A 158 -19.15 -7.35 4.31
CA GLU A 158 -18.33 -6.17 4.54
C GLU A 158 -16.93 -6.36 3.90
N PRO A 159 -16.45 -5.40 3.09
CA PRO A 159 -15.10 -5.47 2.53
C PRO A 159 -14.03 -5.50 3.62
N VAL A 160 -12.98 -6.27 3.38
CA VAL A 160 -11.76 -6.27 4.21
C VAL A 160 -10.94 -5.02 3.94
N VAL A 161 -10.82 -4.69 2.66
CA VAL A 161 -10.12 -3.50 2.17
C VAL A 161 -10.92 -2.87 1.03
N ALA A 162 -10.84 -1.55 0.91
CA ALA A 162 -11.37 -0.80 -0.22
C ALA A 162 -10.47 0.40 -0.51
N PHE A 163 -10.31 0.70 -1.81
CA PHE A 163 -9.53 1.84 -2.30
C PHE A 163 -10.36 2.60 -3.33
N GLY A 164 -10.19 3.92 -3.36
CA GLY A 164 -10.84 4.78 -4.34
C GLY A 164 -10.18 6.14 -4.45
N PRO A 165 -10.52 6.95 -5.45
CA PRO A 165 -10.02 8.30 -5.58
C PRO A 165 -10.38 9.15 -4.35
N PRO A 166 -9.48 10.01 -3.86
CA PRO A 166 -9.77 10.87 -2.72
C PRO A 166 -10.91 11.85 -3.03
N GLY A 167 -11.76 12.11 -2.03
CA GLY A 167 -12.84 13.08 -2.14
C GLY A 167 -14.05 12.63 -2.96
N THR A 168 -14.12 11.35 -3.38
CA THR A 168 -15.29 10.80 -4.08
C THR A 168 -16.29 10.18 -3.12
N ASN A 169 -17.55 10.07 -3.57
CA ASN A 169 -18.64 9.44 -2.82
C ASN A 169 -18.63 7.90 -2.83
N GLY A 170 -17.51 7.28 -3.25
CA GLY A 170 -17.33 5.82 -3.24
C GLY A 170 -17.97 5.08 -4.43
N GLU A 171 -18.50 5.77 -5.42
CA GLU A 171 -19.04 5.13 -6.64
C GLU A 171 -17.93 4.52 -7.52
N LEU A 172 -16.75 5.11 -7.49
CA LEU A 172 -15.54 4.59 -8.14
C LEU A 172 -14.64 4.00 -7.06
N ASN A 173 -14.52 2.68 -7.01
CA ASN A 173 -13.68 2.01 -6.03
C ASN A 173 -13.26 0.60 -6.48
N VAL A 174 -12.30 0.04 -5.76
CA VAL A 174 -11.99 -1.39 -5.73
C VAL A 174 -12.09 -1.88 -4.29
N SER A 175 -12.69 -3.03 -4.07
CA SER A 175 -12.85 -3.63 -2.75
C SER A 175 -12.64 -5.14 -2.81
N VAL A 176 -12.20 -5.72 -1.69
CA VAL A 176 -12.07 -7.16 -1.53
C VAL A 176 -12.95 -7.61 -0.36
N ILE A 177 -13.81 -8.57 -0.63
CA ILE A 177 -14.65 -9.25 0.35
C ILE A 177 -14.09 -10.67 0.53
N VAL A 178 -13.95 -11.10 1.78
CA VAL A 178 -13.55 -12.47 2.12
C VAL A 178 -14.67 -13.06 2.97
N SER A 179 -15.32 -14.10 2.44
CA SER A 179 -16.43 -14.78 3.08
C SER A 179 -16.02 -16.19 3.51
N PRO A 180 -16.37 -16.64 4.72
CA PRO A 180 -16.14 -18.02 5.11
C PRO A 180 -17.06 -18.96 4.32
N VAL A 181 -16.49 -20.07 3.89
CA VAL A 181 -17.20 -21.16 3.19
C VAL A 181 -16.71 -22.49 3.76
N PRO A 182 -17.41 -23.62 3.50
CA PRO A 182 -16.91 -24.93 3.89
C PRO A 182 -15.49 -25.21 3.36
N LEU A 183 -14.69 -26.00 4.09
CA LEU A 183 -13.29 -26.26 3.72
C LEU A 183 -13.13 -26.99 2.40
N ASP A 184 -14.10 -27.80 2.05
CA ASP A 184 -14.22 -28.58 0.81
C ASP A 184 -14.84 -27.80 -0.35
N PHE A 185 -15.28 -26.57 -0.10
CA PHE A 185 -15.92 -25.71 -1.10
C PHE A 185 -14.96 -25.40 -2.25
N LYS A 186 -15.42 -25.64 -3.45
CA LYS A 186 -14.77 -25.32 -4.72
C LYS A 186 -15.68 -24.45 -5.58
N ILE A 187 -15.16 -23.38 -6.14
CA ILE A 187 -15.95 -22.49 -6.97
C ILE A 187 -16.46 -23.18 -8.24
N GLU A 188 -15.74 -24.20 -8.71
CA GLU A 188 -16.05 -25.02 -9.88
C GLU A 188 -17.35 -25.85 -9.71
N GLU A 189 -17.73 -26.13 -8.46
CA GLU A 189 -18.98 -26.86 -8.17
C GLU A 189 -20.23 -26.03 -8.49
N PHE A 190 -20.10 -24.72 -8.58
CA PHE A 190 -21.17 -23.82 -9.02
C PHE A 190 -21.27 -23.70 -10.54
N GLY A 191 -20.34 -24.28 -11.26
CA GLY A 191 -20.23 -24.20 -12.71
C GLY A 191 -19.02 -23.43 -13.19
N GLY A 192 -18.99 -23.14 -14.49
CA GLY A 192 -17.94 -22.32 -15.09
C GLY A 192 -18.08 -20.83 -14.80
N PRO A 193 -17.14 -20.02 -15.33
CA PRO A 193 -17.15 -18.56 -15.11
C PRO A 193 -18.46 -17.89 -15.52
N LYS A 194 -19.12 -18.39 -16.57
CA LYS A 194 -20.38 -17.83 -17.06
C LYS A 194 -21.52 -18.07 -16.09
N GLU A 195 -21.69 -19.30 -15.62
CA GLU A 195 -22.75 -19.70 -14.68
C GLU A 195 -22.59 -18.93 -13.34
N VAL A 196 -21.36 -18.83 -12.82
CA VAL A 196 -21.06 -18.05 -11.63
C VAL A 196 -21.33 -16.57 -11.85
N GLY A 197 -20.93 -16.02 -12.98
CA GLY A 197 -21.20 -14.62 -13.35
C GLY A 197 -22.70 -14.31 -13.41
N GLU A 198 -23.50 -15.16 -14.04
CA GLU A 198 -24.94 -15.02 -14.10
C GLU A 198 -25.60 -15.14 -12.72
N ALA A 199 -25.08 -16.02 -11.84
CA ALA A 199 -25.56 -16.15 -10.46
C ALA A 199 -25.28 -14.89 -9.64
N ILE A 200 -24.08 -14.30 -9.76
CA ILE A 200 -23.71 -13.04 -9.11
C ILE A 200 -24.61 -11.92 -9.60
N VAL A 201 -24.78 -11.76 -10.90
CA VAL A 201 -25.65 -10.74 -11.48
C VAL A 201 -27.10 -10.89 -10.98
N ARG A 202 -27.63 -12.10 -10.95
CA ARG A 202 -28.97 -12.38 -10.37
C ARG A 202 -29.06 -12.00 -8.90
N THR A 203 -28.04 -12.29 -8.13
CA THR A 203 -28.01 -11.94 -6.71
C THR A 203 -28.02 -10.42 -6.50
N ILE A 204 -27.21 -9.67 -7.24
CA ILE A 204 -27.13 -8.20 -7.18
C ILE A 204 -28.46 -7.54 -7.60
N THR A 205 -29.12 -8.09 -8.62
CA THR A 205 -30.42 -7.59 -9.12
C THR A 205 -31.61 -8.05 -8.27
N GLY A 206 -31.35 -8.83 -7.22
CA GLY A 206 -32.37 -9.29 -6.28
C GLY A 206 -33.29 -10.39 -6.83
N SER A 207 -32.80 -11.21 -7.77
CA SER A 207 -33.52 -12.37 -8.34
C SER A 207 -34.97 -12.03 -8.81
N GLY A 208 -35.13 -10.87 -9.45
CA GLY A 208 -36.46 -10.42 -9.94
C GLY A 208 -37.30 -9.66 -8.90
N LYS A 209 -36.86 -9.54 -7.66
CA LYS A 209 -37.56 -8.75 -6.61
C LYS A 209 -37.49 -7.23 -6.86
N ARG A 210 -36.57 -6.79 -7.72
CA ARG A 210 -36.38 -5.39 -8.11
C ARG A 210 -36.42 -5.28 -9.63
N PRO A 211 -37.61 -5.24 -10.26
CA PRO A 211 -37.74 -5.24 -11.72
C PRO A 211 -37.06 -4.04 -12.40
N GLU A 212 -36.81 -2.97 -11.63
CA GLU A 212 -36.15 -1.75 -12.09
C GLU A 212 -34.61 -1.91 -12.22
N VAL A 213 -34.01 -2.94 -11.59
CA VAL A 213 -32.57 -3.17 -11.63
C VAL A 213 -32.26 -4.28 -12.62
N LYS A 214 -31.58 -3.93 -13.70
CA LYS A 214 -31.13 -4.86 -14.73
C LYS A 214 -29.64 -5.12 -14.60
N GLY A 215 -29.24 -6.38 -14.68
CA GLY A 215 -27.85 -6.79 -14.70
C GLY A 215 -27.55 -7.51 -16.01
N THR A 216 -26.41 -7.23 -16.60
CA THR A 216 -25.94 -7.88 -17.83
C THR A 216 -24.50 -8.32 -17.63
N LEU A 217 -24.25 -9.63 -17.78
CA LEU A 217 -22.90 -10.17 -17.86
C LEU A 217 -22.33 -9.82 -19.23
N VAL A 218 -21.17 -9.16 -19.26
CA VAL A 218 -20.51 -8.71 -20.50
C VAL A 218 -19.46 -9.74 -20.92
N GLU A 219 -18.62 -10.16 -19.98
CA GLU A 219 -17.51 -11.08 -20.22
C GLU A 219 -17.27 -11.95 -19.00
N SER A 220 -16.86 -13.20 -19.23
CA SER A 220 -16.45 -14.11 -18.17
C SER A 220 -15.27 -14.95 -18.66
N THR A 221 -14.19 -14.98 -17.89
CA THR A 221 -12.96 -15.70 -18.24
C THR A 221 -12.42 -16.47 -17.04
N LEU A 222 -11.75 -17.59 -17.32
CA LEU A 222 -11.03 -18.40 -16.34
C LEU A 222 -9.53 -18.07 -16.45
N ARG A 223 -8.90 -17.83 -15.30
CA ARG A 223 -7.45 -17.77 -15.15
C ARG A 223 -7.02 -18.84 -14.16
N GLU A 224 -6.20 -19.77 -14.59
CA GLU A 224 -5.68 -20.86 -13.78
C GLU A 224 -4.29 -20.48 -13.22
N ASP A 225 -4.11 -20.64 -11.92
CA ASP A 225 -2.80 -20.61 -11.28
C ASP A 225 -2.36 -22.04 -10.96
N SER A 226 -1.62 -22.63 -11.88
CA SER A 226 -1.15 -24.02 -11.77
C SER A 226 -0.16 -24.21 -10.60
N ILE A 227 0.54 -23.15 -10.18
CA ILE A 227 1.51 -23.22 -9.08
C ILE A 227 0.77 -23.35 -7.74
N ARG A 228 -0.31 -22.59 -7.56
CA ARG A 228 -1.11 -22.57 -6.34
C ARG A 228 -2.35 -23.44 -6.41
N ASN A 229 -2.63 -24.01 -7.58
CA ASN A 229 -3.84 -24.80 -7.86
C ASN A 229 -5.13 -24.04 -7.49
N VAL A 230 -5.24 -22.80 -7.99
CA VAL A 230 -6.38 -21.90 -7.75
C VAL A 230 -6.94 -21.43 -9.08
N ASN A 231 -8.25 -21.52 -9.22
CA ASN A 231 -9.01 -21.00 -10.35
C ASN A 231 -9.59 -19.63 -10.00
N TYR A 232 -9.26 -18.62 -10.82
CA TYR A 232 -9.78 -17.26 -10.71
C TYR A 232 -10.79 -17.01 -11.81
N TYR A 233 -12.04 -16.71 -11.45
CA TYR A 233 -13.08 -16.33 -12.36
C TYR A 233 -13.15 -14.82 -12.47
N LYS A 234 -12.72 -14.27 -13.61
CA LYS A 234 -12.81 -12.85 -13.91
C LYS A 234 -14.12 -12.59 -14.66
N LEU A 235 -14.91 -11.66 -14.16
CA LEU A 235 -16.25 -11.34 -14.60
C LEU A 235 -16.36 -9.84 -14.87
N GLU A 236 -16.86 -9.47 -16.05
CA GLU A 236 -17.22 -8.09 -16.37
C GLU A 236 -18.73 -8.01 -16.52
N PHE A 237 -19.39 -7.14 -15.78
CA PHE A 237 -20.85 -7.01 -15.83
C PHE A 237 -21.30 -5.57 -15.58
N ARG A 238 -22.49 -5.25 -16.08
CA ARG A 238 -23.16 -3.97 -15.86
C ARG A 238 -24.39 -4.13 -15.01
N VAL A 239 -24.64 -3.14 -14.16
CA VAL A 239 -25.85 -3.01 -13.36
C VAL A 239 -26.47 -1.66 -13.67
N GLU A 240 -27.71 -1.70 -14.13
CA GLU A 240 -28.49 -0.52 -14.53
C GLU A 240 -29.74 -0.40 -13.70
N SER A 241 -30.00 0.80 -13.21
CA SER A 241 -31.19 1.21 -12.49
C SER A 241 -31.63 2.58 -12.99
N PRO A 242 -32.88 3.02 -12.79
CA PRO A 242 -33.30 4.38 -13.14
C PRO A 242 -32.42 5.48 -12.51
N SER A 243 -31.81 5.20 -11.33
CA SER A 243 -31.01 6.17 -10.58
C SER A 243 -29.50 6.04 -10.84
N PHE A 244 -29.00 4.92 -11.37
CA PHE A 244 -27.57 4.71 -11.59
C PHE A 244 -27.28 3.70 -12.68
N ARG A 245 -26.12 3.83 -13.31
CA ARG A 245 -25.52 2.83 -14.20
C ARG A 245 -24.09 2.59 -13.79
N ARG A 246 -23.76 1.33 -13.48
CA ARG A 246 -22.43 0.93 -13.01
C ARG A 246 -21.85 -0.18 -13.84
N HIS A 247 -20.57 -0.07 -14.11
CA HIS A 247 -19.75 -1.10 -14.70
C HIS A 247 -18.88 -1.74 -13.63
N ASN A 248 -18.80 -3.06 -13.63
CA ASN A 248 -18.08 -3.80 -12.59
C ASN A 248 -17.13 -4.81 -13.26
N VAL A 249 -15.94 -4.95 -12.67
CA VAL A 249 -15.03 -6.07 -12.94
C VAL A 249 -14.80 -6.78 -11.61
N ALA A 250 -15.17 -8.05 -11.55
CA ALA A 250 -14.99 -8.86 -10.35
C ALA A 250 -14.04 -10.03 -10.61
N VAL A 251 -13.30 -10.43 -9.59
CA VAL A 251 -12.52 -11.67 -9.59
C VAL A 251 -12.93 -12.51 -8.40
N CYS A 252 -13.37 -13.73 -8.65
CA CYS A 252 -13.77 -14.65 -7.61
C CYS A 252 -12.85 -15.88 -7.59
N CYS A 253 -12.43 -16.31 -6.40
CA CYS A 253 -11.74 -17.57 -6.21
C CYS A 253 -12.01 -18.12 -4.81
N ALA A 254 -11.83 -19.42 -4.62
CA ALA A 254 -12.01 -20.05 -3.31
C ALA A 254 -10.77 -20.87 -2.94
N ARG A 255 -10.37 -20.80 -1.66
CA ARG A 255 -9.28 -21.58 -1.11
C ARG A 255 -9.36 -21.66 0.40
N SER A 256 -9.05 -22.82 0.95
CA SER A 256 -8.88 -23.04 2.40
C SER A 256 -10.06 -22.52 3.24
N GLY A 257 -11.30 -22.80 2.81
CA GLY A 257 -12.50 -22.38 3.52
C GLY A 257 -12.83 -20.90 3.43
N LYS A 258 -12.27 -20.18 2.44
CA LYS A 258 -12.53 -18.76 2.16
C LYS A 258 -12.90 -18.56 0.70
N LEU A 259 -13.94 -17.78 0.46
CA LEU A 259 -14.30 -17.25 -0.85
C LEU A 259 -13.86 -15.80 -0.92
N TYR A 260 -13.00 -15.51 -1.87
CA TYR A 260 -12.47 -14.17 -2.13
C TYR A 260 -13.20 -13.56 -3.31
N THR A 261 -13.64 -12.33 -3.14
CA THR A 261 -14.27 -11.57 -4.20
C THR A 261 -13.65 -10.18 -4.26
N LEU A 262 -12.79 -9.93 -5.24
CA LEU A 262 -12.39 -8.59 -5.60
C LEU A 262 -13.49 -8.00 -6.48
N ASN A 263 -13.93 -6.78 -6.21
CA ASN A 263 -14.89 -6.05 -7.05
C ASN A 263 -14.38 -4.62 -7.28
N ALA A 264 -14.13 -4.30 -8.53
CA ALA A 264 -13.84 -2.95 -8.99
C ALA A 264 -15.10 -2.40 -9.67
N GLN A 265 -15.61 -1.27 -9.21
CA GLN A 265 -16.84 -0.65 -9.74
C GLN A 265 -16.61 0.79 -10.15
N ALA A 266 -17.30 1.21 -11.22
CA ALA A 266 -17.28 2.58 -11.71
C ALA A 266 -18.66 2.98 -12.24
N PRO A 267 -19.02 4.29 -12.17
CA PRO A 267 -20.12 4.82 -12.97
C PRO A 267 -19.84 4.58 -14.48
N GLU A 268 -20.87 4.31 -15.26
CA GLU A 268 -20.73 4.06 -16.70
C GLU A 268 -20.04 5.23 -17.43
N SER A 269 -20.26 6.46 -16.97
CA SER A 269 -19.59 7.67 -17.48
C SER A 269 -18.07 7.69 -17.28
N ALA A 270 -17.56 7.05 -16.22
CA ALA A 270 -16.14 6.95 -15.92
C ALA A 270 -15.48 5.72 -16.56
N TRP A 271 -16.28 4.71 -16.94
CA TRP A 271 -15.80 3.42 -17.44
C TRP A 271 -14.73 3.50 -18.53
N PRO A 272 -14.90 4.31 -19.61
CA PRO A 272 -13.89 4.36 -20.69
C PRO A 272 -12.49 4.76 -20.22
N ARG A 273 -12.41 5.57 -19.14
CA ARG A 273 -11.15 6.06 -18.59
C ARG A 273 -10.47 5.06 -17.66
N VAL A 274 -11.27 4.26 -16.93
CA VAL A 274 -10.76 3.36 -15.89
C VAL A 274 -10.71 1.90 -16.31
N LYS A 275 -11.23 1.55 -17.48
CA LYS A 275 -11.30 0.17 -17.98
C LYS A 275 -9.96 -0.55 -17.91
N LEU A 276 -8.89 0.10 -18.41
CA LEU A 276 -7.55 -0.51 -18.42
C LEU A 276 -7.00 -0.72 -17.00
N ASP A 277 -7.26 0.23 -16.10
CA ASP A 277 -6.86 0.09 -14.70
C ASP A 277 -7.59 -1.08 -14.04
N PHE A 278 -8.89 -1.20 -14.26
CA PHE A 278 -9.69 -2.29 -13.70
C PHE A 278 -9.27 -3.67 -14.22
N GLN A 279 -8.91 -3.75 -15.50
CA GLN A 279 -8.37 -4.97 -16.05
C GLN A 279 -7.04 -5.36 -15.41
N ARG A 280 -6.11 -4.38 -15.24
CA ARG A 280 -4.84 -4.60 -14.56
C ARG A 280 -5.01 -4.99 -13.09
N ILE A 281 -5.93 -4.34 -12.37
CA ILE A 281 -6.27 -4.68 -10.99
C ILE A 281 -6.75 -6.13 -10.92
N ALA A 282 -7.70 -6.51 -11.75
CA ALA A 282 -8.26 -7.87 -11.80
C ALA A 282 -7.21 -8.93 -12.15
N GLU A 283 -6.32 -8.65 -13.10
CA GLU A 283 -5.24 -9.55 -13.49
C GLU A 283 -4.18 -9.72 -12.40
N SER A 284 -3.94 -8.68 -11.62
CA SER A 284 -2.96 -8.69 -10.54
C SER A 284 -3.42 -9.40 -9.27
N PHE A 285 -4.73 -9.61 -9.12
CA PHE A 285 -5.28 -10.26 -7.92
C PHE A 285 -4.79 -11.70 -7.81
N SER A 286 -4.16 -12.03 -6.68
CA SER A 286 -3.67 -13.37 -6.40
C SER A 286 -3.68 -13.69 -4.90
N LEU A 287 -3.78 -14.98 -4.56
CA LEU A 287 -3.62 -15.45 -3.19
C LEU A 287 -2.14 -15.62 -2.88
N THR A 288 -1.72 -15.24 -1.67
CA THR A 288 -0.30 -15.24 -1.26
C THR A 288 0.16 -16.53 -0.59
N SER A 289 -0.74 -17.39 -0.16
CA SER A 289 -0.43 -18.64 0.57
C SER A 289 -1.27 -19.81 0.05
#